data_df966995537b6fe4da03f2452d631f83
#
_entry.id   df966995537b6fe4da03f2452d631f83
#
_cell.length_a   1.000
_cell.length_b   1.000
_cell.length_c   1.000
_cell.angle_alpha   90.00
_cell.angle_beta   90.00
_cell.angle_gamma   90.00
#
_symmetry.space_group_name_H-M   'P 1'
#
loop_
_entity.id
_entity.type
_entity.pdbx_description
1 polymer ?
#
loop_
_entity_poly.entity_id
_entity_poly.type
_entity_poly.pdbx_seq_one_letter_code
_entity_poly.pdbx_strand_id
1 'polypeptide(L)'
;SFPTRRSSDLSVLKNGSLKLFPVHIFLIPVILGVVIQAFFVEIAITWTSIAISVAGIMTALKNEIIFTDCLTGLYNRVYLEFLHKRACNKKDCWVSGIMIDLNGFKQINDNYGHAEGDLALCIVADLLLKSFSEYGVVTRYAGDEFVIMLNTTDDQLIQKIIKSAKK
;
A
#
# COMPACT_ATOMS: atom_id res chain seq x y z
N SER A 1 20.45 -25.26 -0.86
CA SER A 1 20.69 -23.94 -1.45
C SER A 1 19.35 -23.33 -1.82
N PHE A 2 18.93 -22.30 -1.06
CA PHE A 2 17.69 -21.56 -1.33
C PHE A 2 17.88 -20.67 -2.55
N PRO A 3 16.91 -20.58 -3.46
CA PRO A 3 16.99 -19.65 -4.58
C PRO A 3 16.90 -18.22 -4.03
N THR A 4 17.97 -17.47 -4.20
CA THR A 4 18.03 -16.03 -3.94
C THR A 4 16.99 -15.33 -4.83
N ARG A 5 15.94 -14.81 -4.22
CA ARG A 5 14.82 -14.16 -4.87
C ARG A 5 15.24 -12.85 -5.54
N ARG A 6 14.84 -12.66 -6.78
CA ARG A 6 15.07 -11.48 -7.61
C ARG A 6 14.65 -10.20 -6.87
N SER A 7 15.56 -9.24 -6.82
CA SER A 7 15.40 -7.90 -6.22
C SER A 7 14.23 -7.06 -6.77
N SER A 8 13.62 -7.50 -7.87
CA SER A 8 12.46 -6.83 -8.50
C SER A 8 11.15 -6.95 -7.70
N ASP A 9 11.01 -8.02 -6.88
CA ASP A 9 9.77 -8.20 -6.09
C ASP A 9 9.83 -7.43 -4.76
N LEU A 10 11.03 -7.13 -4.27
CA LEU A 10 11.26 -6.29 -3.09
C LEU A 10 11.08 -4.80 -3.37
N SER A 11 11.27 -4.35 -4.61
CA SER A 11 11.13 -2.95 -4.98
C SER A 11 9.66 -2.47 -4.91
N VAL A 12 8.70 -3.37 -5.05
CA VAL A 12 7.26 -3.06 -4.93
C VAL A 12 6.86 -2.87 -3.46
N LEU A 13 7.61 -3.49 -2.52
CA LEU A 13 7.36 -3.41 -1.08
C LEU A 13 8.22 -2.36 -0.37
N LYS A 14 9.32 -1.93 -1.01
CA LYS A 14 10.35 -1.09 -0.38
C LYS A 14 10.05 0.41 -0.39
N ASN A 15 9.09 0.85 -1.19
CA ASN A 15 8.67 2.24 -1.19
C ASN A 15 7.27 2.32 -0.58
N GLY A 16 7.16 2.77 0.65
CA GLY A 16 5.93 3.10 1.36
C GLY A 16 5.16 4.29 0.77
N SER A 17 5.45 4.68 -0.46
CA SER A 17 4.59 5.42 -1.34
C SER A 17 4.15 4.46 -2.43
N LEU A 18 2.85 4.19 -2.52
CA LEU A 18 2.24 3.73 -3.74
C LEU A 18 2.76 4.64 -4.86
N LYS A 19 3.84 4.25 -5.56
CA LYS A 19 4.10 4.78 -6.89
C LYS A 19 3.04 4.17 -7.79
N LEU A 20 1.81 4.61 -7.54
CA LEU A 20 0.71 4.39 -8.44
C LEU A 20 1.11 5.05 -9.73
N PHE A 21 1.02 4.28 -10.76
CA PHE A 21 1.14 4.62 -12.17
C PHE A 21 1.75 6.00 -12.43
N PRO A 22 2.87 6.08 -13.09
CA PRO A 22 3.45 7.37 -13.44
C PRO A 22 2.40 8.16 -14.24
N VAL A 23 1.88 9.24 -13.65
CA VAL A 23 0.82 10.10 -14.23
C VAL A 23 1.16 10.55 -15.65
N HIS A 24 2.46 10.66 -15.96
CA HIS A 24 2.95 10.98 -17.31
C HIS A 24 2.55 9.95 -18.38
N ILE A 25 2.29 8.68 -18.03
CA ILE A 25 1.80 7.68 -19.02
C ILE A 25 0.43 8.09 -19.54
N PHE A 26 -0.40 8.75 -18.73
CA PHE A 26 -1.72 9.22 -19.18
C PHE A 26 -1.65 10.45 -20.09
N LEU A 27 -0.51 11.12 -20.19
CA LEU A 27 -0.29 12.20 -21.16
C LEU A 27 -0.02 11.67 -22.56
N ILE A 28 0.45 10.42 -22.70
CA ILE A 28 0.78 9.82 -24.01
C ILE A 28 -0.44 9.81 -24.94
N PRO A 29 -1.65 9.34 -24.55
CA PRO A 29 -2.82 9.35 -25.40
C PRO A 29 -3.22 10.76 -25.84
N VAL A 30 -3.06 11.77 -24.97
CA VAL A 30 -3.38 13.17 -25.30
C VAL A 30 -2.43 13.69 -26.36
N ILE A 31 -1.12 13.51 -26.17
CA ILE A 31 -0.10 13.97 -27.12
C ILE A 31 -0.32 13.29 -28.48
N LEU A 32 -0.54 11.98 -28.49
CA LEU A 32 -0.79 11.21 -29.70
C LEU A 32 -2.06 11.70 -30.40
N GLY A 33 -3.15 11.95 -29.67
CA GLY A 33 -4.39 12.49 -30.20
C GLY A 33 -4.21 13.85 -30.85
N VAL A 34 -3.45 14.76 -30.24
CA VAL A 34 -3.13 16.10 -30.80
C VAL A 34 -2.30 15.97 -32.07
N VAL A 35 -1.29 15.11 -32.08
CA VAL A 35 -0.43 14.89 -33.26
C VAL A 35 -1.26 14.33 -34.44
N ILE A 36 -2.10 13.32 -34.20
CA ILE A 36 -2.94 12.73 -35.25
C ILE A 36 -3.94 13.76 -35.78
N GLN A 37 -4.55 14.57 -34.89
CA GLN A 37 -5.51 15.59 -35.32
C GLN A 37 -4.85 16.72 -36.12
N ALA A 38 -3.57 17.01 -35.92
CA ALA A 38 -2.84 17.97 -36.73
C ALA A 38 -2.73 17.55 -38.21
N PHE A 39 -2.76 16.24 -38.49
CA PHE A 39 -2.71 15.67 -39.84
C PHE A 39 -4.12 15.36 -40.43
N PHE A 40 -5.10 15.10 -39.56
CA PHE A 40 -6.44 14.67 -39.91
C PHE A 40 -7.49 15.56 -39.26
N VAL A 41 -7.66 16.78 -39.73
CA VAL A 41 -8.52 17.83 -39.11
C VAL A 41 -9.99 17.41 -38.96
N GLU A 42 -10.47 16.49 -39.78
CA GLU A 42 -11.88 16.06 -39.77
C GLU A 42 -12.20 15.04 -38.64
N ILE A 43 -11.20 14.52 -37.97
CA ILE A 43 -11.40 13.47 -36.96
C ILE A 43 -11.23 14.06 -35.56
N ALA A 44 -12.30 14.16 -34.78
CA ALA A 44 -12.31 14.70 -33.41
C ALA A 44 -11.70 13.71 -32.39
N ILE A 45 -10.43 13.28 -32.62
CA ILE A 45 -9.73 12.31 -31.76
C ILE A 45 -9.27 12.93 -30.42
N THR A 46 -9.02 14.23 -30.36
CA THR A 46 -8.49 14.91 -29.19
C THR A 46 -9.41 14.75 -27.96
N TRP A 47 -10.72 14.90 -28.16
CA TRP A 47 -11.68 14.79 -27.05
C TRP A 47 -11.73 13.37 -26.48
N THR A 48 -11.65 12.35 -27.32
CA THR A 48 -11.61 10.94 -26.87
C THR A 48 -10.31 10.64 -26.14
N SER A 49 -9.18 11.16 -26.59
CA SER A 49 -7.87 11.00 -25.93
C SER A 49 -7.83 11.66 -24.56
N ILE A 50 -8.41 12.86 -24.43
CA ILE A 50 -8.56 13.56 -23.15
C ILE A 50 -9.46 12.75 -22.21
N ALA A 51 -10.60 12.26 -22.69
CA ALA A 51 -11.52 11.45 -21.88
C ALA A 51 -10.86 10.17 -21.34
N ILE A 52 -10.09 9.46 -22.16
CA ILE A 52 -9.35 8.26 -21.75
C ILE A 52 -8.31 8.62 -20.68
N SER A 53 -7.58 9.72 -20.86
CA SER A 53 -6.56 10.16 -19.91
C SER A 53 -7.15 10.56 -18.57
N VAL A 54 -8.25 11.31 -18.57
CA VAL A 54 -8.97 11.70 -17.35
C VAL A 54 -9.53 10.45 -16.64
N ALA A 55 -10.13 9.52 -17.35
CA ALA A 55 -10.63 8.27 -16.78
C ALA A 55 -9.48 7.45 -16.15
N GLY A 56 -8.32 7.40 -16.78
CA GLY A 56 -7.12 6.75 -16.25
C GLY A 56 -6.64 7.39 -14.95
N ILE A 57 -6.51 8.72 -14.92
CA ILE A 57 -6.11 9.47 -13.72
C ILE A 57 -7.12 9.26 -12.59
N MET A 58 -8.42 9.35 -12.87
CA MET A 58 -9.47 9.12 -11.87
C MET A 58 -9.42 7.70 -11.29
N THR A 59 -9.12 6.71 -12.12
CA THR A 59 -8.97 5.32 -11.66
C THR A 59 -7.73 5.17 -10.78
N ALA A 60 -6.62 5.79 -11.15
CA ALA A 60 -5.40 5.79 -10.37
C ALA A 60 -5.60 6.42 -8.98
N LEU A 61 -6.23 7.60 -8.93
CA LEU A 61 -6.53 8.30 -7.66
C LEU A 61 -7.50 7.49 -6.78
N LYS A 62 -8.52 6.88 -7.36
CA LYS A 62 -9.44 6.01 -6.61
C LYS A 62 -8.71 4.83 -5.97
N ASN A 63 -7.74 4.24 -6.64
CA ASN A 63 -6.98 3.11 -6.10
C ASN A 63 -6.15 3.52 -4.88
N GLU A 64 -5.58 4.74 -4.83
CA GLU A 64 -4.88 5.22 -3.63
C GLU A 64 -5.82 5.32 -2.42
N ILE A 65 -6.97 5.93 -2.62
CA ILE A 65 -7.97 6.12 -1.55
C ILE A 65 -8.52 4.77 -1.08
N ILE A 66 -8.70 3.79 -1.99
CA ILE A 66 -9.24 2.47 -1.64
C ILE A 66 -8.28 1.66 -0.77
N PHE A 67 -6.96 1.81 -0.94
CA PHE A 67 -5.97 0.93 -0.31
C PHE A 67 -5.27 1.51 0.91
N THR A 68 -5.49 2.78 1.24
CA THR A 68 -4.87 3.44 2.39
C THR A 68 -5.89 3.75 3.48
N ASP A 69 -5.42 3.73 4.73
CA ASP A 69 -6.15 4.23 5.89
C ASP A 69 -5.95 5.74 6.00
N CYS A 70 -7.03 6.51 6.01
CA CYS A 70 -6.97 7.97 5.96
C CYS A 70 -6.41 8.62 7.23
N LEU A 71 -6.44 7.92 8.38
CA LEU A 71 -5.92 8.44 9.63
C LEU A 71 -4.40 8.22 9.74
N THR A 72 -3.96 7.00 9.52
CA THR A 72 -2.57 6.59 9.77
C THR A 72 -1.67 6.63 8.54
N GLY A 73 -2.25 6.73 7.32
CA GLY A 73 -1.51 6.64 6.07
C GLY A 73 -0.97 5.25 5.73
N LEU A 74 -1.16 4.26 6.61
CA LEU A 74 -0.82 2.87 6.35
C LEU A 74 -1.75 2.27 5.30
N TYR A 75 -1.39 1.10 4.79
CA TYR A 75 -2.34 0.32 4.03
C TYR A 75 -3.51 -0.13 4.92
N ASN A 76 -4.68 -0.26 4.31
CA ASN A 76 -5.88 -0.73 5.00
C ASN A 76 -6.12 -2.23 4.79
N ARG A 77 -7.17 -2.76 5.42
CA ARG A 77 -7.61 -4.15 5.29
C ARG A 77 -7.82 -4.59 3.84
N VAL A 78 -8.39 -3.72 2.98
CA VAL A 78 -8.67 -4.06 1.58
C VAL A 78 -7.39 -4.37 0.81
N TYR A 79 -6.33 -3.61 1.07
CA TYR A 79 -5.01 -3.87 0.48
C TYR A 79 -4.40 -5.19 0.99
N LEU A 80 -4.52 -5.47 2.29
CA LEU A 80 -4.05 -6.73 2.87
C LEU A 80 -4.74 -7.95 2.22
N GLU A 81 -6.06 -7.89 2.06
CA GLU A 81 -6.83 -8.94 1.39
C GLU A 81 -6.43 -9.12 -0.08
N PHE A 82 -6.19 -8.01 -0.79
CA PHE A 82 -5.67 -8.04 -2.16
C PHE A 82 -4.31 -8.73 -2.25
N LEU A 83 -3.38 -8.38 -1.35
CA LEU A 83 -2.05 -9.00 -1.29
C LEU A 83 -2.12 -10.49 -0.95
N HIS A 84 -2.95 -10.85 0.02
CA HIS A 84 -3.16 -12.24 0.43
C HIS A 84 -3.70 -13.09 -0.74
N LYS A 85 -4.74 -12.62 -1.44
CA LYS A 85 -5.27 -13.31 -2.63
C LYS A 85 -4.21 -13.46 -3.72
N ARG A 86 -3.39 -12.43 -3.92
CA ARG A 86 -2.30 -12.48 -4.91
C ARG A 86 -1.19 -13.45 -4.50
N ALA A 87 -0.90 -13.55 -3.21
CA ALA A 87 0.06 -14.50 -2.67
C ALA A 87 -0.43 -15.95 -2.83
N CYS A 88 -1.69 -16.22 -2.48
CA CYS A 88 -2.30 -17.56 -2.62
C CYS A 88 -2.34 -18.05 -4.05
N ASN A 89 -2.46 -17.17 -5.04
CA ASN A 89 -2.48 -17.52 -6.45
C ASN A 89 -1.09 -17.86 -7.04
N LYS A 90 -0.02 -17.59 -6.31
CA LYS A 90 1.36 -17.92 -6.73
C LYS A 90 1.80 -19.21 -6.02
N LYS A 91 2.09 -20.27 -6.77
CA LYS A 91 2.47 -21.61 -6.26
C LYS A 91 3.63 -21.64 -5.25
N ASP A 92 4.49 -20.61 -5.21
CA ASP A 92 5.70 -20.55 -4.37
C ASP A 92 5.73 -19.30 -3.48
N CYS A 93 4.59 -18.75 -3.11
CA CYS A 93 4.52 -17.57 -2.26
C CYS A 93 4.21 -17.95 -0.81
N TRP A 94 5.23 -17.85 0.04
CA TRP A 94 5.12 -18.08 1.47
C TRP A 94 5.07 -16.75 2.20
N VAL A 95 4.04 -16.55 3.00
CA VAL A 95 3.83 -15.32 3.78
C VAL A 95 3.46 -15.66 5.21
N SER A 96 3.91 -14.85 6.14
CA SER A 96 3.49 -14.89 7.54
C SER A 96 2.80 -13.60 7.92
N GLY A 97 1.85 -13.69 8.85
CA GLY A 97 1.16 -12.53 9.40
C GLY A 97 1.49 -12.34 10.88
N ILE A 98 1.74 -11.10 11.28
CA ILE A 98 1.81 -10.71 12.69
C ILE A 98 0.62 -9.81 12.94
N MET A 99 -0.24 -10.19 13.89
CA MET A 99 -1.36 -9.35 14.33
C MET A 99 -0.96 -8.64 15.63
N ILE A 100 -1.24 -7.36 15.70
CA ILE A 100 -0.92 -6.48 16.82
C ILE A 100 -2.20 -5.76 17.20
N ASP A 101 -2.52 -5.77 18.47
CA ASP A 101 -3.64 -5.08 19.09
C ASP A 101 -3.13 -4.13 20.17
N LEU A 102 -3.71 -2.94 20.30
CA LEU A 102 -3.29 -1.95 21.27
C LEU A 102 -4.00 -2.13 22.60
N ASN A 103 -3.29 -2.71 23.57
CA ASN A 103 -3.81 -2.87 24.90
C ASN A 103 -4.20 -1.54 25.55
N GLY A 104 -5.45 -1.45 26.02
CA GLY A 104 -5.93 -0.27 26.74
C GLY A 104 -6.29 0.93 25.85
N PHE A 105 -6.39 0.77 24.53
CA PHE A 105 -6.75 1.85 23.61
C PHE A 105 -8.09 2.50 23.97
N LYS A 106 -9.09 1.71 24.39
CA LYS A 106 -10.36 2.25 24.87
C LYS A 106 -10.16 3.18 26.07
N GLN A 107 -9.26 2.86 27.00
CA GLN A 107 -9.01 3.71 28.16
C GLN A 107 -8.36 5.05 27.76
N ILE A 108 -7.55 5.08 26.71
CA ILE A 108 -7.01 6.33 26.16
C ILE A 108 -8.17 7.18 25.66
N ASN A 109 -9.08 6.62 24.85
CA ASN A 109 -10.25 7.35 24.36
C ASN A 109 -11.16 7.85 25.48
N ASP A 110 -11.44 7.00 26.46
CA ASP A 110 -12.35 7.31 27.56
C ASP A 110 -11.76 8.40 28.50
N ASN A 111 -10.44 8.41 28.72
CA ASN A 111 -9.78 9.36 29.62
C ASN A 111 -9.35 10.66 28.96
N TYR A 112 -8.93 10.62 27.69
CA TYR A 112 -8.29 11.75 26.98
C TYR A 112 -9.06 12.20 25.73
N GLY A 113 -10.09 11.46 25.32
CA GLY A 113 -10.87 11.75 24.13
C GLY A 113 -10.33 11.11 22.86
N HIS A 114 -11.18 11.07 21.83
CA HIS A 114 -10.87 10.42 20.56
C HIS A 114 -9.71 11.07 19.79
N ALA A 115 -9.50 12.37 19.95
CA ALA A 115 -8.37 13.05 19.28
C ALA A 115 -7.00 12.53 19.78
N GLU A 116 -6.87 12.26 21.08
CA GLU A 116 -5.66 11.67 21.66
C GLU A 116 -5.52 10.19 21.27
N GLY A 117 -6.64 9.48 21.15
CA GLY A 117 -6.65 8.13 20.60
C GLY A 117 -6.17 8.09 19.15
N ASP A 118 -6.63 9.02 18.31
CA ASP A 118 -6.18 9.14 16.92
C ASP A 118 -4.69 9.45 16.82
N LEU A 119 -4.18 10.33 17.68
CA LEU A 119 -2.76 10.61 17.78
C LEU A 119 -1.94 9.38 18.19
N ALA A 120 -2.43 8.61 19.18
CA ALA A 120 -1.79 7.37 19.60
C ALA A 120 -1.72 6.35 18.45
N LEU A 121 -2.79 6.20 17.66
CA LEU A 121 -2.81 5.35 16.47
C LEU A 121 -1.77 5.78 15.43
N CYS A 122 -1.64 7.09 15.16
CA CYS A 122 -0.64 7.62 14.25
C CYS A 122 0.79 7.35 14.74
N ILE A 123 1.06 7.52 16.04
CA ILE A 123 2.39 7.24 16.63
C ILE A 123 2.74 5.76 16.48
N VAL A 124 1.79 4.87 16.80
CA VAL A 124 2.01 3.42 16.66
C VAL A 124 2.21 3.04 15.19
N ALA A 125 1.42 3.60 14.28
CA ALA A 125 1.58 3.38 12.84
C ALA A 125 2.98 3.74 12.35
N ASP A 126 3.51 4.90 12.75
CA ASP A 126 4.86 5.35 12.43
C ASP A 126 5.95 4.43 13.00
N LEU A 127 5.78 3.98 14.23
CA LEU A 127 6.70 3.03 14.87
C LEU A 127 6.72 1.69 14.15
N LEU A 128 5.55 1.16 13.81
CA LEU A 128 5.42 -0.08 13.08
C LEU A 128 6.02 0.03 11.67
N LEU A 129 5.76 1.13 10.98
CA LEU A 129 6.30 1.38 9.66
C LEU A 129 7.84 1.43 9.70
N LYS A 130 8.42 2.15 10.65
CA LYS A 130 9.88 2.24 10.83
C LYS A 130 10.51 0.88 11.15
N SER A 131 9.82 0.05 11.94
CA SER A 131 10.35 -1.23 12.40
C SER A 131 10.22 -2.35 11.37
N PHE A 132 9.18 -2.33 10.54
CA PHE A 132 8.81 -3.49 9.71
C PHE A 132 8.77 -3.22 8.21
N SER A 133 8.88 -1.98 7.74
CA SER A 133 8.79 -1.65 6.30
C SER A 133 9.83 -2.34 5.42
N GLU A 134 10.98 -2.70 5.99
CA GLU A 134 12.03 -3.45 5.27
C GLU A 134 11.69 -4.94 5.11
N TYR A 135 10.84 -5.48 5.96
CA TYR A 135 10.54 -6.92 6.06
C TYR A 135 9.19 -7.28 5.46
N GLY A 136 8.27 -6.31 5.36
CA GLY A 136 6.93 -6.61 4.89
C GLY A 136 6.04 -5.39 4.75
N VAL A 137 4.74 -5.65 4.65
CA VAL A 137 3.71 -4.63 4.52
C VAL A 137 3.01 -4.45 5.86
N VAL A 138 2.95 -3.20 6.32
CA VAL A 138 2.25 -2.80 7.54
C VAL A 138 0.87 -2.27 7.15
N THR A 139 -0.17 -2.80 7.80
CA THR A 139 -1.56 -2.43 7.54
C THR A 139 -2.28 -2.11 8.85
N ARG A 140 -3.17 -1.13 8.82
CA ARG A 140 -4.20 -0.97 9.84
C ARG A 140 -5.40 -1.80 9.43
N TYR A 141 -5.70 -2.83 10.22
CA TYR A 141 -6.74 -3.81 9.90
C TYR A 141 -8.13 -3.33 10.30
N ALA A 142 -8.28 -2.88 11.53
CA ALA A 142 -9.52 -2.29 12.06
C ALA A 142 -9.21 -1.56 13.37
N GLY A 143 -9.89 -0.45 13.67
CA GLY A 143 -9.80 0.22 14.95
C GLY A 143 -8.36 0.40 15.45
N ASP A 144 -7.99 -0.35 16.48
CA ASP A 144 -6.67 -0.42 17.12
C ASP A 144 -5.86 -1.66 16.74
N GLU A 145 -6.33 -2.42 15.72
CA GLU A 145 -5.69 -3.63 15.23
C GLU A 145 -4.80 -3.33 14.01
N PHE A 146 -3.57 -3.81 14.04
CA PHE A 146 -2.60 -3.72 12.95
C PHE A 146 -2.17 -5.11 12.51
N VAL A 147 -1.91 -5.28 11.23
CA VAL A 147 -1.40 -6.53 10.67
C VAL A 147 -0.15 -6.24 9.84
N ILE A 148 0.90 -7.02 10.08
CA ILE A 148 2.13 -6.98 9.32
C ILE A 148 2.22 -8.26 8.50
N MET A 149 2.26 -8.15 7.18
CA MET A 149 2.42 -9.28 6.27
C MET A 149 3.88 -9.38 5.85
N LEU A 150 4.57 -10.41 6.32
CA LEU A 150 5.98 -10.67 6.06
C LEU A 150 6.16 -11.59 4.84
N ASN A 151 7.23 -11.38 4.08
CA ASN A 151 7.62 -12.24 2.94
C ASN A 151 8.48 -13.43 3.37
N THR A 152 8.22 -14.01 4.51
CA THR A 152 8.98 -15.15 5.04
C THR A 152 8.11 -16.01 5.92
N THR A 153 8.45 -17.29 6.01
CA THR A 153 7.90 -18.25 6.98
C THR A 153 8.99 -18.81 7.90
N ASP A 154 10.19 -18.24 7.87
CA ASP A 154 11.28 -18.60 8.74
C ASP A 154 11.01 -18.05 10.16
N ASP A 155 10.64 -18.92 11.08
CA ASP A 155 10.33 -18.58 12.47
C ASP A 155 11.51 -17.92 13.19
N GLN A 156 12.74 -18.31 12.89
CA GLN A 156 13.91 -17.69 13.53
C GLN A 156 14.09 -16.24 13.06
N LEU A 157 13.89 -15.99 11.78
CA LEU A 157 13.94 -14.65 11.22
C LEU A 157 12.78 -13.78 11.76
N ILE A 158 11.57 -14.33 11.85
CA ILE A 158 10.40 -13.63 12.38
C ILE A 158 10.66 -13.22 13.84
N GLN A 159 11.16 -14.15 14.67
CA GLN A 159 11.50 -13.85 16.08
C GLN A 159 12.59 -12.79 16.21
N LYS A 160 13.58 -12.80 15.32
CA LYS A 160 14.63 -11.78 15.28
C LYS A 160 14.06 -10.39 14.94
N ILE A 161 13.18 -10.31 13.94
CA ILE A 161 12.52 -9.08 13.55
C ILE A 161 11.67 -8.52 14.70
N ILE A 162 10.86 -9.37 15.35
CA ILE A 162 10.03 -8.97 16.50
C ILE A 162 10.90 -8.47 17.67
N LYS A 163 12.02 -9.12 17.96
CA LYS A 163 12.95 -8.68 19.01
C LYS A 163 13.61 -7.34 18.70
N SER A 164 13.93 -7.07 17.43
CA SER A 164 14.51 -5.79 17.03
C SER A 164 13.51 -4.64 17.11
N ALA A 165 12.23 -4.89 16.86
CA ALA A 165 11.16 -3.90 16.96
C ALA A 165 10.75 -3.54 18.39
N LYS A 166 11.14 -4.35 19.40
CA LYS A 166 10.86 -4.10 20.83
C LYS A 166 11.91 -3.22 21.52
N LYS A 167 12.96 -2.81 20.84
CA LYS A 167 14.00 -1.91 21.35
C LYS A 167 13.70 -0.47 20.96
#